data_bec3d43bafe86d8c8c578babb045cdd2
#
_entry.id   bec3d43bafe86d8c8c578babb045cdd2
#
_cell.length_a   1.000
_cell.length_b   1.000
_cell.length_c   1.000
_cell.angle_alpha   90.00
_cell.angle_beta   90.00
_cell.angle_gamma   90.00
#
_symmetry.space_group_name_H-M   'P 1'
#
loop_
_entity.id
_entity.type
_entity.pdbx_description
1 polymer ?
#
loop_
_entity_poly.entity_id
_entity_poly.type
_entity_poly.pdbx_seq_one_letter_code
_entity_poly.pdbx_strand_id
1 'polypeptide(L)'
;MEKEHYTMYHAAVSLMSTASNPSKGKPIADNTRLYVNLDGTYTMKLHDHPIITYTPNSITLRTCGFMTATTKARMNGWSPKGLKVVCIDNAWRVQIGDEEYELHDEFTISYDLIRHLNEVKE
;
A
#
# COMPACT_ATOMS: atom_id res chain seq x y z
N MET A 1 -19.97 -1.73 21.82
CA MET A 1 -19.64 -2.09 20.47
C MET A 1 -18.19 -1.72 20.14
N GLU A 2 -17.50 -2.63 19.58
CA GLU A 2 -16.10 -2.41 19.28
C GLU A 2 -15.93 -1.62 18.02
N LYS A 3 -15.02 -0.65 18.05
CA LYS A 3 -14.79 0.18 16.89
C LYS A 3 -13.76 -0.46 15.99
N GLU A 4 -14.06 -0.51 14.71
CA GLU A 4 -13.13 -1.00 13.72
C GLU A 4 -11.94 -0.05 13.59
N HIS A 5 -10.76 -0.60 13.40
CA HIS A 5 -9.58 0.20 13.13
C HIS A 5 -9.65 0.73 11.71
N TYR A 6 -9.31 2.01 11.58
CA TYR A 6 -9.24 2.64 10.27
C TYR A 6 -7.96 2.18 9.57
N THR A 7 -8.08 1.64 8.38
CA THR A 7 -6.95 1.12 7.62
C THR A 7 -6.82 1.81 6.28
N MET A 8 -5.76 1.49 5.55
CA MET A 8 -5.60 2.03 4.19
C MET A 8 -6.69 1.55 3.26
N TYR A 9 -7.29 0.37 3.54
CA TYR A 9 -8.45 -0.05 2.76
C TYR A 9 -9.60 0.94 2.94
N HIS A 10 -9.86 1.36 4.18
CA HIS A 10 -10.90 2.34 4.45
C HIS A 10 -10.60 3.68 3.78
N ALA A 11 -9.32 4.07 3.77
CA ALA A 11 -8.93 5.30 3.10
C ALA A 11 -9.19 5.21 1.60
N ALA A 12 -8.91 4.05 1.00
CA ALA A 12 -9.17 3.85 -0.43
C ALA A 12 -10.65 3.91 -0.73
N VAL A 13 -11.49 3.30 0.11
CA VAL A 13 -12.94 3.37 -0.04
C VAL A 13 -13.40 4.82 -0.05
N SER A 14 -12.90 5.61 0.93
CA SER A 14 -13.29 7.01 1.04
C SER A 14 -12.87 7.81 -0.19
N LEU A 15 -11.65 7.59 -0.67
CA LEU A 15 -11.16 8.31 -1.84
C LEU A 15 -12.00 7.99 -3.08
N MET A 16 -12.31 6.71 -3.29
CA MET A 16 -13.06 6.31 -4.47
C MET A 16 -14.51 6.77 -4.42
N SER A 17 -15.05 7.04 -3.24
CA SER A 17 -16.42 7.51 -3.12
C SER A 17 -16.61 8.89 -3.77
N THR A 18 -15.53 9.63 -3.97
CA THR A 18 -15.59 10.97 -4.58
C THR A 18 -15.08 10.96 -6.03
N ALA A 19 -14.77 9.78 -6.57
CA ALA A 19 -14.28 9.72 -7.95
C ALA A 19 -15.40 10.03 -8.94
N SER A 20 -15.12 10.92 -9.88
CA SER A 20 -16.13 11.29 -10.88
C SER A 20 -16.32 10.18 -11.91
N ASN A 21 -15.30 9.38 -12.14
CA ASN A 21 -15.38 8.25 -13.06
C ASN A 21 -14.56 7.09 -12.52
N PRO A 22 -15.15 6.26 -11.65
CA PRO A 22 -14.38 5.19 -10.98
C PRO A 22 -13.70 4.22 -11.93
N SER A 23 -14.26 3.98 -13.11
CA SER A 23 -13.67 3.02 -14.04
C SER A 23 -12.35 3.52 -14.62
N LYS A 24 -12.13 4.82 -14.61
CA LYS A 24 -10.89 5.41 -15.11
C LYS A 24 -9.89 5.67 -14.00
N GLY A 25 -10.27 5.35 -12.77
CA GLY A 25 -9.41 5.60 -11.62
C GLY A 25 -9.43 7.05 -11.17
N LYS A 26 -9.11 7.26 -9.92
CA LYS A 26 -9.03 8.60 -9.33
C LYS A 26 -7.57 9.04 -9.27
N PRO A 27 -7.22 10.17 -9.90
CA PRO A 27 -5.85 10.67 -9.76
C PRO A 27 -5.58 11.05 -8.30
N ILE A 28 -4.48 10.56 -7.74
CA ILE A 28 -4.12 10.87 -6.36
C ILE A 28 -2.73 11.47 -6.25
N ALA A 29 -1.93 11.36 -7.30
CA ALA A 29 -0.60 11.95 -7.37
C ALA A 29 -0.17 11.94 -8.82
N ASP A 30 1.01 12.49 -9.12
CA ASP A 30 1.51 12.51 -10.49
C ASP A 30 1.64 11.09 -11.03
N ASN A 31 1.05 10.84 -12.20
CA ASN A 31 1.10 9.55 -12.88
C ASN A 31 0.58 8.40 -12.01
N THR A 32 -0.24 8.71 -11.00
CA THR A 32 -0.70 7.73 -10.02
C THR A 32 -2.21 7.83 -9.87
N ARG A 33 -2.90 6.69 -10.02
CA ARG A 33 -4.34 6.62 -9.92
C ARG A 33 -4.76 5.44 -9.05
N LEU A 34 -5.89 5.63 -8.39
CA LEU A 34 -6.50 4.59 -7.55
C LEU A 34 -7.71 4.02 -8.27
N TYR A 35 -7.80 2.69 -8.34
CA TYR A 35 -8.88 1.99 -9.03
C TYR A 35 -9.59 1.06 -8.08
N VAL A 36 -10.89 0.84 -8.33
CA VAL A 36 -11.64 -0.21 -7.64
C VAL A 36 -11.67 -1.43 -8.56
N ASN A 37 -11.36 -2.61 -8.00
CA ASN A 37 -11.38 -3.85 -8.75
C ASN A 37 -12.74 -4.53 -8.66
N LEU A 38 -12.98 -5.49 -9.55
CA LEU A 38 -14.27 -6.16 -9.61
C LEU A 38 -14.58 -6.91 -8.31
N ASP A 39 -13.55 -7.37 -7.60
CA ASP A 39 -13.74 -8.12 -6.36
C ASP A 39 -13.87 -7.21 -5.14
N GLY A 40 -13.93 -5.90 -5.34
CA GLY A 40 -14.07 -4.97 -4.22
C GLY A 40 -12.77 -4.54 -3.58
N THR A 41 -11.63 -5.02 -4.07
CA THR A 41 -10.34 -4.52 -3.60
C THR A 41 -9.96 -3.27 -4.39
N TYR A 42 -8.91 -2.59 -3.96
CA TYR A 42 -8.47 -1.35 -4.57
C TYR A 42 -7.02 -1.45 -4.99
N THR A 43 -6.69 -0.92 -6.16
CA THR A 43 -5.33 -0.97 -6.69
C THR A 43 -4.84 0.43 -7.02
N MET A 44 -3.63 0.75 -6.56
CA MET A 44 -2.96 1.97 -6.94
C MET A 44 -1.99 1.66 -8.07
N LYS A 45 -2.11 2.38 -9.17
CA LYS A 45 -1.21 2.22 -10.31
C LYS A 45 -0.35 3.45 -10.49
N LEU A 46 0.95 3.23 -10.60
CA LEU A 46 1.91 4.27 -10.99
C LEU A 46 2.18 4.05 -12.47
N HIS A 47 1.85 5.04 -13.28
CA HIS A 47 1.72 4.86 -14.72
C HIS A 47 0.66 3.76 -14.93
N ASP A 48 1.00 2.62 -15.43
CA ASP A 48 0.03 1.52 -15.55
C ASP A 48 0.43 0.31 -14.73
N HIS A 49 1.32 0.51 -13.75
CA HIS A 49 1.85 -0.60 -12.96
C HIS A 49 1.16 -0.66 -11.61
N PRO A 50 0.54 -1.82 -11.26
CA PRO A 50 -0.17 -1.97 -9.99
C PRO A 50 0.80 -2.16 -8.83
N ILE A 51 1.22 -1.07 -8.22
CA ILE A 51 2.25 -1.13 -7.18
C ILE A 51 1.69 -1.42 -5.79
N ILE A 52 0.42 -1.09 -5.52
CA ILE A 52 -0.20 -1.34 -4.23
C ILE A 52 -1.61 -1.87 -4.44
N THR A 53 -1.97 -2.92 -3.69
CA THR A 53 -3.35 -3.42 -3.67
C THR A 53 -3.82 -3.45 -2.23
N TYR A 54 -5.01 -2.89 -1.98
CA TYR A 54 -5.63 -2.88 -0.66
C TYR A 54 -6.80 -3.84 -0.64
N THR A 55 -6.77 -4.80 0.28
CA THR A 55 -7.95 -5.63 0.59
C THR A 55 -8.46 -5.22 1.96
N PRO A 56 -9.65 -5.70 2.37
CA PRO A 56 -10.14 -5.35 3.70
C PRO A 56 -9.19 -5.75 4.83
N ASN A 57 -8.36 -6.77 4.60
CA ASN A 57 -7.51 -7.33 5.64
C ASN A 57 -6.02 -7.11 5.44
N SER A 58 -5.58 -6.73 4.24
CA SER A 58 -4.16 -6.74 3.93
C SER A 58 -3.78 -5.72 2.89
N ILE A 59 -2.48 -5.50 2.78
CA ILE A 59 -1.90 -4.66 1.73
C ILE A 59 -0.85 -5.49 1.00
N THR A 60 -0.80 -5.33 -0.32
CA THR A 60 0.21 -5.98 -1.16
C THR A 60 1.01 -4.89 -1.88
N LEU A 61 2.32 -5.00 -1.81
CA LEU A 61 3.23 -4.11 -2.52
C LEU A 61 3.88 -4.88 -3.66
N ARG A 62 3.94 -4.26 -4.84
CA ARG A 62 4.57 -4.88 -6.01
C ARG A 62 5.51 -3.89 -6.66
N THR A 63 6.74 -4.34 -6.95
CA THR A 63 7.70 -3.48 -7.62
C THR A 63 7.47 -3.41 -9.11
N CYS A 64 6.86 -4.43 -9.70
CA CYS A 64 6.60 -4.52 -11.13
C CYS A 64 7.88 -4.36 -11.95
N GLY A 65 9.03 -4.66 -11.35
CA GLY A 65 10.31 -4.48 -12.02
C GLY A 65 10.81 -3.04 -12.06
N PHE A 66 10.06 -2.11 -11.47
CA PHE A 66 10.43 -0.68 -11.48
C PHE A 66 10.79 -0.23 -10.09
N MET A 67 12.05 -0.45 -9.72
CA MET A 67 12.53 -0.13 -8.38
C MET A 67 13.12 1.28 -8.39
N THR A 68 12.25 2.28 -8.57
CA THR A 68 12.66 3.67 -8.69
C THR A 68 12.31 4.45 -7.43
N ALA A 69 12.92 5.64 -7.32
CA ALA A 69 12.63 6.52 -6.19
C ALA A 69 11.15 6.90 -6.15
N THR A 70 10.52 7.08 -7.30
CA THR A 70 9.11 7.42 -7.36
C THR A 70 8.24 6.28 -6.85
N THR A 71 8.54 5.04 -7.26
CA THR A 71 7.81 3.86 -6.77
C THR A 71 7.90 3.79 -5.25
N LYS A 72 9.12 3.94 -4.71
CA LYS A 72 9.33 3.88 -3.27
C LYS A 72 8.57 5.00 -2.55
N ALA A 73 8.61 6.21 -3.11
CA ALA A 73 7.91 7.34 -2.52
C ALA A 73 6.39 7.10 -2.47
N ARG A 74 5.83 6.55 -3.55
CA ARG A 74 4.39 6.25 -3.57
C ARG A 74 4.04 5.17 -2.55
N MET A 75 4.87 4.12 -2.46
CA MET A 75 4.63 3.07 -1.48
C MET A 75 4.67 3.63 -0.06
N ASN A 76 5.67 4.48 0.24
CA ASN A 76 5.77 5.06 1.58
C ASN A 76 4.66 6.06 1.87
N GLY A 77 4.21 6.77 0.86
CA GLY A 77 3.15 7.77 1.06
C GLY A 77 1.76 7.16 1.21
N TRP A 78 1.55 5.93 0.74
CA TRP A 78 0.22 5.34 0.68
C TRP A 78 0.15 3.98 1.36
N SER A 79 1.12 3.66 2.21
CA SER A 79 1.12 2.47 3.05
C SER A 79 0.69 2.82 4.46
N PRO A 80 0.28 1.83 5.27
CA PRO A 80 -0.10 2.11 6.64
C PRO A 80 1.06 2.69 7.44
N LYS A 81 0.70 3.49 8.42
CA LYS A 81 1.69 3.99 9.35
C LYS A 81 2.39 2.82 10.02
N GLY A 82 3.70 2.91 10.15
CA GLY A 82 4.47 1.82 10.75
C GLY A 82 5.04 0.84 9.76
N LEU A 83 4.74 1.02 8.47
CA LEU A 83 5.35 0.23 7.41
C LEU A 83 6.16 1.16 6.52
N LYS A 84 7.40 0.80 6.23
CA LYS A 84 8.27 1.65 5.45
C LYS A 84 9.07 0.82 4.45
N VAL A 85 9.15 1.31 3.22
CA VAL A 85 9.96 0.69 2.17
C VAL A 85 11.28 1.44 2.10
N VAL A 86 12.38 0.71 2.19
CA VAL A 86 13.72 1.29 2.17
C VAL A 86 14.60 0.54 1.18
N CYS A 87 15.69 1.18 0.78
CA CYS A 87 16.68 0.56 -0.08
C CYS A 87 18.01 0.56 0.67
N ILE A 88 18.53 -0.62 0.97
CA ILE A 88 19.77 -0.80 1.70
C ILE A 88 20.69 -1.69 0.85
N ASP A 89 21.85 -1.17 0.48
CA ASP A 89 22.83 -1.91 -0.34
C ASP A 89 22.18 -2.42 -1.63
N ASN A 90 21.39 -1.54 -2.27
CA ASN A 90 20.68 -1.85 -3.53
C ASN A 90 19.63 -2.93 -3.39
N ALA A 91 19.25 -3.28 -2.18
CA ALA A 91 18.18 -4.25 -1.94
C ALA A 91 17.00 -3.53 -1.30
N TRP A 92 15.81 -3.75 -1.84
CA TRP A 92 14.61 -3.15 -1.28
C TRP A 92 14.08 -4.01 -0.15
N ARG A 93 13.67 -3.36 0.93
CA ARG A 93 13.19 -4.03 2.13
C ARG A 93 11.97 -3.31 2.67
N VAL A 94 11.14 -4.06 3.38
CA VAL A 94 9.98 -3.52 4.09
C VAL A 94 10.30 -3.60 5.57
N GLN A 95 10.24 -2.46 6.26
CA GLN A 95 10.49 -2.39 7.70
C GLN A 95 9.19 -2.17 8.43
N ILE A 96 8.87 -3.02 9.40
CA ILE A 96 7.66 -2.93 10.19
C ILE A 96 8.02 -3.18 11.63
N GLY A 97 7.91 -2.14 12.48
CA GLY A 97 8.39 -2.28 13.85
C GLY A 97 9.87 -2.59 13.84
N ASP A 98 10.24 -3.68 14.50
CA ASP A 98 11.61 -4.14 14.53
C ASP A 98 11.89 -5.24 13.50
N GLU A 99 10.89 -5.58 12.69
CA GLU A 99 11.03 -6.63 11.70
C GLU A 99 11.39 -6.06 10.35
N GLU A 100 12.09 -6.85 9.56
CA GLU A 100 12.52 -6.43 8.23
C GLU A 100 12.31 -7.59 7.26
N TYR A 101 11.75 -7.30 6.09
CA TYR A 101 11.43 -8.30 5.08
C TYR A 101 12.00 -7.86 3.75
N GLU A 102 12.40 -8.83 2.93
CA GLU A 102 12.88 -8.51 1.59
C GLU A 102 11.69 -8.23 0.67
N LEU A 103 11.85 -7.22 -0.17
CA LEU A 103 10.84 -6.89 -1.17
C LEU A 103 11.44 -7.15 -2.55
N HIS A 104 11.20 -8.34 -3.07
CA HIS A 104 11.67 -8.68 -4.43
C HIS A 104 10.65 -8.23 -5.46
N ASP A 105 9.60 -9.02 -5.68
CA ASP A 105 8.56 -8.68 -6.62
C ASP A 105 7.29 -8.28 -5.90
N GLU A 106 6.93 -9.02 -4.88
CA GLU A 106 5.64 -8.84 -4.22
C GLU A 106 5.77 -9.14 -2.73
N PHE A 107 5.06 -8.37 -1.92
CA PHE A 107 5.03 -8.54 -0.47
C PHE A 107 3.62 -8.24 0.01
N THR A 108 3.02 -9.19 0.74
CA THR A 108 1.67 -9.05 1.29
C THR A 108 1.70 -9.24 2.80
N ILE A 109 1.00 -8.37 3.51
CA ILE A 109 0.93 -8.47 4.96
C ILE A 109 -0.43 -7.94 5.44
N SER A 110 -0.96 -8.57 6.50
CA SER A 110 -2.23 -8.13 7.07
C SER A 110 -2.05 -6.85 7.87
N TYR A 111 -3.11 -6.03 7.93
CA TYR A 111 -3.07 -4.81 8.73
C TYR A 111 -2.93 -5.13 10.21
N ASP A 112 -3.54 -6.25 10.65
CA ASP A 112 -3.45 -6.65 12.05
C ASP A 112 -2.02 -6.98 12.44
N LEU A 113 -1.29 -7.67 11.57
CA LEU A 113 0.10 -7.99 11.86
C LEU A 113 0.98 -6.74 11.88
N ILE A 114 0.73 -5.81 10.94
CA ILE A 114 1.46 -4.54 10.94
C ILE A 114 1.27 -3.84 12.29
N ARG A 115 0.04 -3.76 12.75
CA ARG A 115 -0.26 -3.10 14.02
C ARG A 115 0.41 -3.84 15.17
N HIS A 116 0.32 -5.17 15.17
CA HIS A 116 0.92 -5.97 16.23
C HIS A 116 2.44 -5.77 16.30
N LEU A 117 3.10 -5.80 15.16
CA LEU A 117 4.55 -5.65 15.11
C LEU A 117 5.00 -4.28 15.62
N ASN A 118 4.18 -3.26 15.40
CA ASN A 118 4.50 -1.93 15.91
C ASN A 118 4.20 -1.78 17.40
N GLU A 119 3.22 -2.52 17.89
CA GLU A 119 2.87 -2.45 19.31
C GLU A 119 3.90 -3.12 20.20
N VAL A 120 4.56 -4.19 19.71
CA VAL A 120 5.55 -4.87 20.54
C VAL A 120 6.91 -4.20 20.47
N LYS A 121 7.04 -3.16 19.66
CA LYS A 121 8.28 -2.41 19.55
C LYS A 121 8.47 -1.54 20.79
N GLU A 122 9.66 -1.56 21.34
CA GLU A 122 9.98 -0.76 22.51
C GLU A 122 10.69 0.54 22.18
#